data_457ac43d47f74ba7bbd0bceb59378332
#
_entry.id   457ac43d47f74ba7bbd0bceb59378332
#
_cell.length_a   1.000
_cell.length_b   1.000
_cell.length_c   1.000
_cell.angle_alpha   90.00
_cell.angle_beta   90.00
_cell.angle_gamma   90.00
#
_symmetry.space_group_name_H-M   'P 1'
#
loop_
_entity.id
_entity.type
_entity.pdbx_description
1 polymer ?
#
loop_
_entity_poly.entity_id
_entity_poly.type
_entity_poly.pdbx_seq_one_letter_code
_entity_poly.pdbx_strand_id
1 'polypeptide(L)'
;NLRAPALLTKEFAKNVKGKNNNIINIIDQRVFKLTPYFFSYTLSKTGLYTLTKTSAMSLAPNIRVNAIAPGPTIKNQRQSEKHFKKQYLATPLKRQVDVEQICNAVDFFIKNISITGQVLAIDSGQNLNWQTPDVMGKE
;
A
#
# COMPACT_ATOMS: atom_id res chain seq x y z
N ASN A 1 -9.47 8.61 -3.57
CA ASN A 1 -8.58 7.61 -2.95
C ASN A 1 -9.23 6.82 -1.79
N LEU A 2 -10.39 7.25 -1.23
CA LEU A 2 -11.09 6.53 -0.17
C LEU A 2 -12.54 6.23 -0.56
N ARG A 3 -13.29 7.26 -0.97
CA ARG A 3 -14.73 7.11 -1.28
C ARG A 3 -15.00 6.09 -2.37
N ALA A 4 -14.29 6.15 -3.48
CA ALA A 4 -14.50 5.22 -4.58
C ALA A 4 -14.17 3.76 -4.19
N PRO A 5 -13.01 3.43 -3.58
CA PRO A 5 -12.76 2.09 -3.08
C PRO A 5 -13.81 1.59 -2.09
N ALA A 6 -14.31 2.44 -1.18
CA ALA A 6 -15.35 2.06 -0.24
C ALA A 6 -16.66 1.69 -0.93
N LEU A 7 -17.09 2.50 -1.90
CA LEU A 7 -18.31 2.22 -2.69
C LEU A 7 -18.14 0.97 -3.55
N LEU A 8 -16.99 0.80 -4.21
CA LEU A 8 -16.70 -0.39 -5.02
C LEU A 8 -16.67 -1.66 -4.15
N THR A 9 -16.04 -1.61 -2.98
CA THR A 9 -16.06 -2.72 -2.02
C THR A 9 -17.49 -3.11 -1.63
N LYS A 10 -18.32 -2.10 -1.30
CA LYS A 10 -19.73 -2.32 -0.96
C LYS A 10 -20.52 -2.96 -2.09
N GLU A 11 -20.42 -2.43 -3.29
CA GLU A 11 -21.17 -2.96 -4.45
C GLU A 11 -20.62 -4.32 -4.90
N PHE A 12 -19.34 -4.54 -4.85
CA PHE A 12 -18.75 -5.87 -5.09
C PHE A 12 -19.28 -6.90 -4.09
N ALA A 13 -19.27 -6.57 -2.79
CA ALA A 13 -19.74 -7.47 -1.74
C ALA A 13 -21.24 -7.85 -1.87
N LYS A 14 -22.06 -6.94 -2.40
CA LYS A 14 -23.47 -7.21 -2.65
C LYS A 14 -23.73 -8.13 -3.84
N ASN A 15 -22.91 -8.03 -4.87
CA ASN A 15 -23.17 -8.63 -6.18
C ASN A 15 -22.35 -9.88 -6.45
N VAL A 16 -21.22 -10.07 -5.73
CA VAL A 16 -20.35 -11.23 -5.93
C VAL A 16 -21.01 -12.51 -5.41
N LYS A 17 -20.89 -13.58 -6.18
CA LYS A 17 -21.38 -14.91 -5.83
C LYS A 17 -20.19 -15.88 -5.61
N GLY A 18 -20.43 -16.92 -4.82
CA GLY A 18 -19.42 -17.94 -4.54
C GLY A 18 -18.47 -17.57 -3.39
N LYS A 19 -17.42 -18.39 -3.26
CA LYS A 19 -16.40 -18.28 -2.20
C LYS A 19 -15.03 -17.93 -2.79
N ASN A 20 -14.09 -17.57 -1.94
CA ASN A 20 -12.70 -17.21 -2.30
C ASN A 20 -12.56 -15.94 -3.17
N ASN A 21 -13.54 -15.06 -3.12
CA ASN A 21 -13.41 -13.75 -3.75
C ASN A 21 -12.33 -12.91 -3.06
N ASN A 22 -11.72 -11.99 -3.79
CA ASN A 22 -10.60 -11.22 -3.29
C ASN A 22 -10.71 -9.74 -3.70
N ILE A 23 -10.43 -8.85 -2.76
CA ILE A 23 -10.26 -7.42 -2.97
C ILE A 23 -8.81 -7.09 -2.58
N ILE A 24 -8.09 -6.41 -3.46
CA ILE A 24 -6.74 -5.93 -3.19
C ILE A 24 -6.73 -4.41 -3.37
N ASN A 25 -6.54 -3.70 -2.27
CA ASN A 25 -6.44 -2.25 -2.25
C ASN A 25 -5.00 -1.80 -2.50
N ILE A 26 -4.80 -0.82 -3.38
CA ILE A 26 -3.50 -0.16 -3.53
C ILE A 26 -3.48 1.07 -2.63
N ILE A 27 -2.78 0.95 -1.51
CA ILE A 27 -2.60 2.04 -0.55
C ILE A 27 -1.28 2.79 -0.84
N ASP A 28 -0.53 3.15 0.17
CA ASP A 28 0.79 3.81 0.06
C ASP A 28 1.61 3.50 1.31
N GLN A 29 2.92 3.40 1.20
CA GLN A 29 3.81 3.19 2.34
C GLN A 29 3.71 4.30 3.41
N ARG A 30 3.18 5.50 3.06
CA ARG A 30 2.95 6.61 4.00
C ARG A 30 2.01 6.27 5.15
N VAL A 31 1.19 5.22 5.02
CA VAL A 31 0.34 4.76 6.13
C VAL A 31 1.17 4.21 7.30
N PHE A 32 2.41 3.79 7.03
CA PHE A 32 3.37 3.32 8.03
C PHE A 32 4.37 4.39 8.48
N LYS A 33 4.62 5.39 7.61
CA LYS A 33 5.56 6.48 7.88
C LYS A 33 4.93 7.82 7.55
N LEU A 34 4.34 8.45 8.56
CA LEU A 34 3.69 9.74 8.42
C LEU A 34 4.71 10.85 8.12
N THR A 35 4.27 11.85 7.38
CA THR A 35 5.01 13.08 7.13
C THR A 35 4.06 14.29 7.29
N PRO A 36 4.55 15.49 7.58
CA PRO A 36 3.71 16.68 7.69
C PRO A 36 3.18 17.17 6.33
N TYR A 37 3.63 16.56 5.24
CA TYR A 37 3.22 16.92 3.89
C TYR A 37 2.15 15.99 3.34
N PHE A 38 1.39 16.42 2.33
CA PHE A 38 0.36 15.63 1.65
C PHE A 38 -0.77 15.16 2.57
N PHE A 39 -1.25 16.06 3.44
CA PHE A 39 -2.23 15.78 4.48
C PHE A 39 -3.46 15.01 3.97
N SER A 40 -4.19 15.56 3.00
CA SER A 40 -5.41 14.94 2.46
C SER A 40 -5.17 13.60 1.78
N TYR A 41 -4.02 13.46 1.09
CA TYR A 41 -3.62 12.19 0.49
C TYR A 41 -3.32 11.14 1.57
N THR A 42 -2.50 11.50 2.55
CA THR A 42 -2.14 10.60 3.66
C THR A 42 -3.39 10.15 4.42
N LEU A 43 -4.28 11.10 4.75
CA LEU A 43 -5.55 10.79 5.43
C LEU A 43 -6.41 9.82 4.61
N SER A 44 -6.52 10.02 3.29
CA SER A 44 -7.29 9.13 2.43
C SER A 44 -6.69 7.73 2.33
N LYS A 45 -5.36 7.60 2.28
CA LYS A 45 -4.68 6.30 2.23
C LYS A 45 -4.72 5.57 3.58
N THR A 46 -4.63 6.29 4.70
CA THR A 46 -4.83 5.74 6.04
C THR A 46 -6.27 5.27 6.24
N GLY A 47 -7.25 6.02 5.74
CA GLY A 47 -8.64 5.58 5.70
C GLY A 47 -8.82 4.28 4.90
N LEU A 48 -8.14 4.16 3.74
CA LEU A 48 -8.18 2.94 2.92
C LEU A 48 -7.46 1.75 3.60
N TYR A 49 -6.38 2.02 4.35
CA TYR A 49 -5.74 1.01 5.21
C TYR A 49 -6.73 0.47 6.26
N THR A 50 -7.42 1.36 6.97
CA THR A 50 -8.44 0.98 7.96
C THR A 50 -9.61 0.24 7.31
N LEU A 51 -10.10 0.72 6.15
CA LEU A 51 -11.14 0.05 5.36
C LEU A 51 -10.72 -1.37 4.99
N THR A 52 -9.46 -1.59 4.58
CA THR A 52 -8.95 -2.94 4.28
C THR A 52 -9.10 -3.87 5.47
N LYS A 53 -8.69 -3.44 6.65
CA LYS A 53 -8.77 -4.25 7.88
C LYS A 53 -10.21 -4.56 8.28
N THR A 54 -11.05 -3.53 8.32
CA THR A 54 -12.45 -3.68 8.76
C THR A 54 -13.28 -4.48 7.76
N SER A 55 -13.06 -4.28 6.45
CA SER A 55 -13.72 -5.08 5.40
C SER A 55 -13.27 -6.54 5.43
N ALA A 56 -12.00 -6.82 5.70
CA ALA A 56 -11.51 -8.19 5.86
C ALA A 56 -12.25 -8.95 6.97
N MET A 57 -12.53 -8.27 8.08
CA MET A 57 -13.30 -8.84 9.19
C MET A 57 -14.78 -9.04 8.83
N SER A 58 -15.40 -8.05 8.21
CA SER A 58 -16.85 -8.05 7.96
C SER A 58 -17.27 -8.90 6.76
N LEU A 59 -16.39 -9.12 5.78
CA LEU A 59 -16.72 -9.83 4.55
C LEU A 59 -16.23 -11.29 4.53
N ALA A 60 -15.50 -11.71 5.55
CA ALA A 60 -15.15 -13.11 5.74
C ALA A 60 -16.43 -13.95 6.02
N PRO A 61 -16.47 -15.23 5.63
CA PRO A 61 -15.44 -16.01 4.92
C PRO A 61 -15.50 -15.90 3.39
N ASN A 62 -16.43 -15.14 2.82
CA ASN A 62 -16.73 -15.17 1.39
C ASN A 62 -15.78 -14.31 0.55
N ILE A 63 -15.25 -13.23 1.13
CA ILE A 63 -14.37 -12.28 0.45
C ILE A 63 -13.16 -12.01 1.34
N ARG A 64 -11.98 -12.21 0.79
CA ARG A 64 -10.72 -11.78 1.40
C ARG A 64 -10.41 -10.34 0.98
N VAL A 65 -9.90 -9.55 1.89
CA VAL A 65 -9.52 -8.17 1.60
C VAL A 65 -8.10 -7.92 2.09
N ASN A 66 -7.20 -7.59 1.18
CA ASN A 66 -5.80 -7.31 1.46
C ASN A 66 -5.38 -5.98 0.82
N ALA A 67 -4.19 -5.52 1.09
CA ALA A 67 -3.65 -4.32 0.45
C ALA A 67 -2.15 -4.46 0.11
N ILE A 68 -1.74 -3.69 -0.88
CA ILE A 68 -0.34 -3.45 -1.21
C ILE A 68 -0.04 -1.98 -0.93
N ALA A 69 1.11 -1.73 -0.31
CA ALA A 69 1.63 -0.40 0.00
C ALA A 69 2.90 -0.12 -0.83
N PRO A 70 2.76 0.41 -2.05
CA PRO A 70 3.91 0.71 -2.89
C PRO A 70 4.75 1.87 -2.35
N GLY A 71 6.04 1.82 -2.64
CA GLY A 71 6.97 2.94 -2.58
C GLY A 71 7.14 3.64 -3.93
N PRO A 72 8.33 4.19 -4.21
CA PRO A 72 8.63 4.92 -5.44
C PRO A 72 8.66 3.97 -6.65
N THR A 73 7.52 3.77 -7.29
CA THR A 73 7.31 2.85 -8.42
C THR A 73 7.28 3.58 -9.75
N ILE A 74 6.37 4.55 -9.90
CA ILE A 74 6.21 5.34 -11.11
C ILE A 74 6.32 6.82 -10.74
N LYS A 75 7.08 7.56 -11.55
CA LYS A 75 7.21 9.00 -11.39
C LYS A 75 5.87 9.70 -11.57
N ASN A 76 5.52 10.59 -10.65
CA ASN A 76 4.35 11.45 -10.80
C ASN A 76 4.61 12.50 -11.91
N GLN A 77 3.58 12.91 -12.63
CA GLN A 77 3.66 13.94 -13.67
C GLN A 77 4.27 15.26 -13.18
N ARG A 78 4.04 15.63 -11.91
CA ARG A 78 4.58 16.86 -11.28
C ARG A 78 6.01 16.70 -10.77
N GLN A 79 6.61 15.53 -10.89
CA GLN A 79 7.92 15.19 -10.33
C GLN A 79 8.97 15.16 -11.45
N SER A 80 10.11 15.82 -11.27
CA SER A 80 11.24 15.71 -12.18
C SER A 80 11.95 14.35 -12.05
N GLU A 81 12.63 13.90 -13.10
CA GLU A 81 13.46 12.68 -13.08
C GLU A 81 14.51 12.74 -11.95
N LYS A 82 15.16 13.87 -11.78
CA LYS A 82 16.16 14.10 -10.73
C LYS A 82 15.54 13.91 -9.33
N HIS A 83 14.34 14.46 -9.11
CA HIS A 83 13.64 14.31 -7.83
C HIS A 83 13.21 12.86 -7.59
N PHE A 84 12.66 12.19 -8.60
CA PHE A 84 12.26 10.78 -8.48
C PHE A 84 13.46 9.89 -8.19
N LYS A 85 14.58 10.09 -8.90
CA LYS A 85 15.84 9.36 -8.66
C LYS A 85 16.35 9.58 -7.22
N LYS A 86 16.33 10.84 -6.73
CA LYS A 86 16.69 11.13 -5.34
C LYS A 86 15.78 10.39 -4.35
N GLN A 87 14.49 10.28 -4.63
CA GLN A 87 13.52 9.61 -3.77
C GLN A 87 13.83 8.12 -3.62
N TYR A 88 14.01 7.36 -4.71
CA TYR A 88 14.27 5.93 -4.58
C TYR A 88 15.70 5.62 -4.12
N LEU A 89 16.68 6.46 -4.42
CA LEU A 89 18.04 6.31 -3.88
C LEU A 89 18.13 6.61 -2.37
N ALA A 90 17.16 7.30 -1.82
CA ALA A 90 17.05 7.56 -0.38
C ALA A 90 16.41 6.40 0.39
N THR A 91 15.92 5.37 -0.28
CA THR A 91 15.39 4.16 0.39
C THR A 91 16.52 3.27 0.89
N PRO A 92 16.31 2.42 1.90
CA PRO A 92 17.32 1.45 2.37
C PRO A 92 17.90 0.57 1.26
N LEU A 93 17.06 0.08 0.34
CA LEU A 93 17.55 -0.73 -0.78
C LEU A 93 18.07 0.08 -1.97
N LYS A 94 17.97 1.44 -1.93
CA LYS A 94 18.50 2.38 -2.94
C LYS A 94 18.04 2.06 -4.36
N ARG A 95 16.81 1.58 -4.51
CA ARG A 95 16.27 1.17 -5.81
C ARG A 95 14.82 1.57 -5.98
N GLN A 96 14.45 1.82 -7.23
CA GLN A 96 13.05 1.97 -7.63
C GLN A 96 12.31 0.63 -7.43
N VAL A 97 11.07 0.70 -7.04
CA VAL A 97 10.17 -0.46 -7.06
C VAL A 97 9.73 -0.71 -8.49
N ASP A 98 9.91 -1.92 -8.97
CA ASP A 98 9.42 -2.31 -10.29
C ASP A 98 7.90 -2.58 -10.26
N VAL A 99 7.21 -2.19 -11.33
CA VAL A 99 5.76 -2.47 -11.49
C VAL A 99 5.48 -3.97 -11.43
N GLU A 100 6.37 -4.79 -12.00
CA GLU A 100 6.23 -6.25 -11.97
C GLU A 100 6.21 -6.80 -10.54
N GLN A 101 6.97 -6.21 -9.61
CA GLN A 101 6.94 -6.62 -8.21
C GLN A 101 5.57 -6.36 -7.56
N ILE A 102 4.88 -5.28 -7.95
CA ILE A 102 3.51 -5.02 -7.51
C ILE A 102 2.56 -6.08 -8.10
N CYS A 103 2.69 -6.42 -9.38
CA CYS A 103 1.91 -7.48 -10.02
C CYS A 103 2.13 -8.84 -9.34
N ASN A 104 3.37 -9.19 -9.03
CA ASN A 104 3.70 -10.42 -8.32
C ASN A 104 3.07 -10.47 -6.91
N ALA A 105 2.95 -9.33 -6.23
CA ALA A 105 2.26 -9.26 -4.94
C ALA A 105 0.74 -9.41 -5.08
N VAL A 106 0.13 -8.92 -6.17
CA VAL A 106 -1.28 -9.20 -6.48
C VAL A 106 -1.47 -10.70 -6.67
N ASP A 107 -0.64 -11.34 -7.48
CA ASP A 107 -0.67 -12.80 -7.70
C ASP A 107 -0.46 -13.59 -6.41
N PHE A 108 0.44 -13.14 -5.56
CA PHE A 108 0.66 -13.73 -4.24
C PHE A 108 -0.64 -13.74 -3.41
N PHE A 109 -1.34 -12.61 -3.31
CA PHE A 109 -2.61 -12.54 -2.58
C PHE A 109 -3.73 -13.34 -3.25
N ILE A 110 -3.73 -13.46 -4.57
CA ILE A 110 -4.72 -14.28 -5.29
C ILE A 110 -4.51 -15.77 -4.95
N LYS A 111 -3.28 -16.26 -5.02
CA LYS A 111 -2.93 -17.67 -4.85
C LYS A 111 -3.01 -18.14 -3.39
N ASN A 112 -2.77 -17.25 -2.43
CA ASN A 112 -2.71 -17.62 -1.00
C ASN A 112 -4.06 -17.37 -0.31
N ILE A 113 -4.92 -18.36 -0.35
CA ILE A 113 -6.32 -18.27 0.09
C ILE A 113 -6.51 -18.11 1.60
N SER A 114 -5.51 -18.40 2.42
CA SER A 114 -5.56 -18.25 3.88
C SER A 114 -5.17 -16.84 4.37
N ILE A 115 -4.92 -15.90 3.44
CA ILE A 115 -4.48 -14.54 3.78
C ILE A 115 -5.63 -13.55 3.60
N THR A 116 -6.00 -12.86 4.69
CA THR A 116 -6.93 -11.72 4.66
C THR A 116 -6.53 -10.67 5.69
N GLY A 117 -6.90 -9.42 5.46
CA GLY A 117 -6.57 -8.30 6.32
C GLY A 117 -5.09 -7.91 6.34
N GLN A 118 -4.27 -8.43 5.42
CA GLN A 118 -2.84 -8.14 5.40
C GLN A 118 -2.49 -6.98 4.49
N VAL A 119 -1.40 -6.31 4.81
CA VAL A 119 -0.83 -5.23 4.01
C VAL A 119 0.64 -5.55 3.75
N LEU A 120 0.99 -5.66 2.48
CA LEU A 120 2.35 -5.92 2.04
C LEU A 120 2.99 -4.63 1.53
N ALA A 121 4.01 -4.15 2.22
CA ALA A 121 4.82 -3.03 1.77
C ALA A 121 5.81 -3.49 0.71
N ILE A 122 5.76 -2.86 -0.47
CA ILE A 122 6.73 -3.04 -1.56
C ILE A 122 7.29 -1.67 -1.88
N ASP A 123 8.23 -1.22 -1.07
CA ASP A 123 8.66 0.17 -1.01
C ASP A 123 10.18 0.36 -0.92
N SER A 124 10.94 -0.69 -1.20
CA SER A 124 12.41 -0.70 -1.05
C SER A 124 12.87 -0.33 0.35
N GLY A 125 12.02 -0.60 1.37
CA GLY A 125 12.28 -0.25 2.76
C GLY A 125 12.02 1.22 3.10
N GLN A 126 11.34 1.99 2.24
CA GLN A 126 11.12 3.43 2.46
C GLN A 126 10.42 3.71 3.80
N ASN A 127 9.50 2.87 4.22
CA ASN A 127 8.80 3.02 5.51
C ASN A 127 9.70 2.78 6.73
N LEU A 128 10.86 2.13 6.56
CA LEU A 128 11.82 1.81 7.62
C LEU A 128 12.87 2.89 7.85
N ASN A 129 12.86 3.97 7.05
CA ASN A 129 13.82 5.06 7.23
C ASN A 129 13.63 5.72 8.60
N TRP A 130 14.66 5.68 9.42
CA TRP A 130 14.66 6.12 10.83
C TRP A 130 15.67 7.20 11.14
N GLN A 131 16.60 7.51 10.21
CA GLN A 131 17.69 8.44 10.44
C GLN A 131 17.19 9.84 10.83
N THR A 132 17.56 10.27 11.98
CA THR A 132 17.34 11.60 12.53
C THR A 132 18.69 12.24 12.88
N PRO A 133 18.81 13.58 12.95
CA PRO A 133 20.11 14.23 13.21
C PRO A 133 20.81 13.82 14.51
N ASP A 134 20.06 13.39 15.50
CA ASP A 134 20.54 12.96 16.82
C ASP A 134 21.09 11.52 16.85
N VAL A 135 20.81 10.73 15.82
CA VAL A 135 21.29 9.34 15.68
C VAL A 135 22.29 9.17 14.53
N MET A 136 22.84 10.27 14.04
CA MET A 136 23.91 10.26 13.03
C MET A 136 25.27 10.07 13.69
N GLY A 137 25.64 8.82 13.99
CA GLY A 137 26.93 8.45 14.53
C GLY A 137 27.07 6.93 14.63
N LYS A 138 28.30 6.46 14.71
CA LYS A 138 28.59 5.09 15.18
C LYS A 138 28.77 5.16 16.69
N GLU A 139 28.06 4.33 17.43
CA GLU A 139 28.39 4.04 18.80
C GLU A 139 29.80 3.45 18.92
#